data_5eeeef733320d1bbcc7c9dc0c732446a
#
_entry.id   5eeeef733320d1bbcc7c9dc0c732446a
#
_cell.length_a   1.000
_cell.length_b   1.000
_cell.length_c   1.000
_cell.angle_alpha   90.00
_cell.angle_beta   90.00
_cell.angle_gamma   90.00
#
_symmetry.space_group_name_H-M   'P 1'
#
loop_
_entity.id
_entity.type
_entity.pdbx_description
1 polymer ?
#
loop_
_entity_poly.entity_id
_entity_poly.type
_entity_poly.pdbx_seq_one_letter_code
_entity_poly.pdbx_strand_id
1 'polypeptide(L)'
;EKEKKENYGIAEDRFVILLVGNRLVQEVTEDFLKTIYTMLEENPKAVLAVIGNCEALEKRIAEAYRERVYFLGYTEELQKTMTIGDLFLNPPRQGGGTGAMYAILQEIPVVTLDNCDVQVNVGKVFTCDSIESMVNLVHQYCEDQGFMEKKKEACRRKAEEILAVDEKENYRRLCEFVETY
;
A
#
# COMPACT_ATOMS: atom_id res chain seq x y z
N GLU A 1 -10.97 -1.56 15.76
CA GLU A 1 -10.21 -2.69 16.35
C GLU A 1 -9.33 -3.28 15.26
N LYS A 2 -8.05 -3.58 15.57
CA LYS A 2 -7.13 -4.15 14.57
C LYS A 2 -7.43 -5.63 14.37
N GLU A 3 -7.39 -6.08 13.12
CA GLU A 3 -7.42 -7.51 12.80
C GLU A 3 -6.11 -8.19 13.21
N LYS A 4 -6.21 -9.49 13.51
CA LYS A 4 -5.03 -10.31 13.80
C LYS A 4 -4.52 -10.97 12.52
N LYS A 5 -3.21 -10.98 12.32
CA LYS A 5 -2.55 -11.65 11.18
C LYS A 5 -2.92 -13.14 11.12
N GLU A 6 -3.05 -13.79 12.28
CA GLU A 6 -3.43 -15.19 12.41
C GLU A 6 -4.79 -15.54 11.80
N ASN A 7 -5.75 -14.59 11.77
CA ASN A 7 -7.06 -14.78 11.12
C ASN A 7 -6.93 -15.06 9.62
N TYR A 8 -5.79 -14.70 9.03
CA TYR A 8 -5.47 -14.86 7.62
C TYR A 8 -4.34 -15.87 7.38
N GLY A 9 -4.00 -16.68 8.40
CA GLY A 9 -2.93 -17.68 8.33
C GLY A 9 -1.52 -17.10 8.32
N ILE A 10 -1.36 -15.81 8.65
CA ILE A 10 -0.06 -15.12 8.70
C ILE A 10 0.44 -15.13 10.14
N ALA A 11 1.68 -15.58 10.36
CA ALA A 11 2.27 -15.54 11.69
C ALA A 11 2.50 -14.10 12.17
N GLU A 12 2.30 -13.86 13.47
CA GLU A 12 2.28 -12.51 14.05
C GLU A 12 3.63 -11.76 13.88
N ASP A 13 4.74 -12.47 13.85
CA ASP A 13 6.09 -11.94 13.67
C ASP A 13 6.49 -11.61 12.22
N ARG A 14 5.58 -11.85 11.27
CA ARG A 14 5.80 -11.51 9.86
C ARG A 14 5.62 -10.03 9.60
N PHE A 15 6.46 -9.48 8.71
CA PHE A 15 6.29 -8.15 8.16
C PHE A 15 5.35 -8.23 6.95
N VAL A 16 4.17 -7.61 7.04
CA VAL A 16 3.12 -7.75 6.01
C VAL A 16 3.16 -6.56 5.05
N ILE A 17 3.51 -6.85 3.80
CA ILE A 17 3.41 -5.89 2.69
C ILE A 17 2.02 -6.06 2.06
N LEU A 18 1.20 -5.01 2.09
CA LEU A 18 -0.11 -4.99 1.47
C LEU A 18 -0.03 -4.63 -0.02
N LEU A 19 -0.67 -5.41 -0.86
CA LEU A 19 -0.93 -5.11 -2.26
C LEU A 19 -2.45 -5.09 -2.48
N VAL A 20 -3.03 -3.91 -2.72
CA VAL A 20 -4.48 -3.73 -2.71
C VAL A 20 -4.99 -3.19 -4.04
N GLY A 21 -6.01 -3.83 -4.61
CA GLY A 21 -6.66 -3.34 -5.83
C GLY A 21 -7.56 -4.38 -6.51
N ASN A 22 -8.53 -3.88 -7.27
CA ASN A 22 -9.45 -4.73 -8.04
C ASN A 22 -8.95 -5.04 -9.46
N ARG A 23 -7.87 -4.40 -9.91
CA ARG A 23 -7.28 -4.56 -11.25
C ARG A 23 -5.83 -5.05 -11.19
N LEU A 24 -5.42 -5.67 -10.09
CA LEU A 24 -4.04 -6.12 -9.88
C LEU A 24 -3.54 -7.06 -10.97
N VAL A 25 -4.43 -7.85 -11.58
CA VAL A 25 -4.09 -8.75 -12.71
C VAL A 25 -3.50 -7.98 -13.89
N GLN A 26 -4.01 -6.77 -14.18
CA GLN A 26 -3.51 -5.93 -15.27
C GLN A 26 -2.35 -5.03 -14.82
N GLU A 27 -2.39 -4.60 -13.55
CA GLU A 27 -1.47 -3.59 -13.01
C GLU A 27 -0.14 -4.20 -12.54
N VAL A 28 -0.15 -5.45 -12.08
CA VAL A 28 1.04 -6.19 -11.68
C VAL A 28 1.62 -6.92 -12.89
N THR A 29 2.61 -6.31 -13.53
CA THR A 29 3.32 -6.91 -14.69
C THR A 29 4.24 -8.05 -14.24
N GLU A 30 4.72 -8.87 -15.18
CA GLU A 30 5.71 -9.92 -14.90
C GLU A 30 7.01 -9.33 -14.31
N ASP A 31 7.43 -8.18 -14.78
CA ASP A 31 8.64 -7.53 -14.27
C ASP A 31 8.42 -6.99 -12.86
N PHE A 32 7.22 -6.49 -12.56
CA PHE A 32 6.91 -6.07 -11.18
C PHE A 32 6.75 -7.28 -10.24
N LEU A 33 6.27 -8.42 -10.71
CA LEU A 33 6.31 -9.66 -9.92
C LEU A 33 7.74 -10.07 -9.56
N LYS A 34 8.69 -9.99 -10.50
CA LYS A 34 10.12 -10.23 -10.20
C LYS A 34 10.64 -9.26 -9.15
N THR A 35 10.24 -7.98 -9.24
CA THR A 35 10.58 -6.98 -8.22
C THR A 35 10.03 -7.36 -6.84
N ILE A 36 8.78 -7.81 -6.77
CA ILE A 36 8.19 -8.32 -5.51
C ILE A 36 8.98 -9.51 -4.98
N TYR A 37 9.40 -10.44 -5.85
CA TYR A 37 10.21 -11.57 -5.43
C TYR A 37 11.57 -11.14 -4.86
N THR A 38 12.23 -10.16 -5.49
CA THR A 38 13.46 -9.55 -4.94
C THR A 38 13.21 -8.94 -3.55
N MET A 39 12.13 -8.19 -3.37
CA MET A 39 11.75 -7.64 -2.06
C MET A 39 11.57 -8.73 -1.01
N LEU A 40 10.94 -9.84 -1.38
CA LEU A 40 10.74 -10.97 -0.48
C LEU A 40 12.06 -11.70 -0.18
N GLU A 41 12.93 -11.92 -1.16
CA GLU A 41 14.23 -12.57 -0.98
C GLU A 41 15.15 -11.79 -0.04
N GLU A 42 15.23 -10.47 -0.22
CA GLU A 42 16.03 -9.58 0.62
C GLU A 42 15.48 -9.44 2.05
N ASN A 43 14.19 -9.76 2.28
CA ASN A 43 13.53 -9.60 3.55
C ASN A 43 12.86 -10.90 4.01
N PRO A 44 13.59 -11.84 4.66
CA PRO A 44 13.08 -13.19 4.99
C PRO A 44 11.81 -13.21 5.86
N LYS A 45 11.56 -12.17 6.67
CA LYS A 45 10.34 -12.03 7.48
C LYS A 45 9.17 -11.42 6.71
N ALA A 46 9.42 -10.77 5.58
CA ALA A 46 8.36 -10.13 4.81
C ALA A 46 7.46 -11.17 4.11
N VAL A 47 6.19 -10.90 4.07
CA VAL A 47 5.17 -11.62 3.30
C VAL A 47 4.30 -10.62 2.54
N LEU A 48 3.73 -11.05 1.43
CA LEU A 48 2.81 -10.24 0.65
C LEU A 48 1.37 -10.65 0.98
N ALA A 49 0.53 -9.71 1.36
CA ALA A 49 -0.91 -9.91 1.49
C ALA A 49 -1.64 -9.16 0.37
N VAL A 50 -2.34 -9.89 -0.48
CA VAL A 50 -3.03 -9.38 -1.66
C VAL A 50 -4.52 -9.28 -1.37
N ILE A 51 -5.08 -8.06 -1.47
CA ILE A 51 -6.48 -7.77 -1.19
C ILE A 51 -7.16 -7.25 -2.45
N GLY A 52 -8.26 -7.88 -2.84
CA GLY A 52 -9.05 -7.52 -4.00
C GLY A 52 -9.35 -8.71 -4.91
N ASN A 53 -9.78 -8.44 -6.14
CA ASN A 53 -10.04 -9.50 -7.12
C ASN A 53 -8.70 -9.99 -7.72
N CYS A 54 -8.17 -11.07 -7.20
CA CYS A 54 -6.79 -11.49 -7.43
C CYS A 54 -6.62 -12.95 -7.90
N GLU A 55 -7.70 -13.72 -8.16
CA GLU A 55 -7.62 -15.14 -8.53
C GLU A 55 -6.70 -15.42 -9.74
N ALA A 56 -6.71 -14.57 -10.75
CA ALA A 56 -5.84 -14.74 -11.92
C ALA A 56 -4.38 -14.32 -11.62
N LEU A 57 -4.14 -13.41 -10.67
CA LEU A 57 -2.80 -13.08 -10.20
C LEU A 57 -2.20 -14.23 -9.40
N GLU A 58 -3.01 -14.90 -8.57
CA GLU A 58 -2.59 -16.07 -7.79
C GLU A 58 -1.97 -17.16 -8.67
N LYS A 59 -2.55 -17.41 -9.85
CA LYS A 59 -2.04 -18.39 -10.82
C LYS A 59 -0.68 -18.03 -11.43
N ARG A 60 -0.28 -16.76 -11.34
CA ARG A 60 0.99 -16.24 -11.86
C ARG A 60 2.12 -16.28 -10.81
N ILE A 61 1.80 -16.54 -9.55
CA ILE A 61 2.82 -16.60 -8.49
C ILE A 61 3.67 -17.87 -8.68
N ALA A 62 4.98 -17.68 -8.77
CA ALA A 62 5.93 -18.78 -8.85
C ALA A 62 5.87 -19.65 -7.58
N GLU A 63 5.99 -20.97 -7.76
CA GLU A 63 5.84 -21.96 -6.68
C GLU A 63 6.73 -21.67 -5.46
N ALA A 64 7.96 -21.20 -5.72
CA ALA A 64 8.94 -20.87 -4.68
C ALA A 64 8.47 -19.76 -3.70
N TYR A 65 7.47 -18.96 -4.07
CA TYR A 65 6.99 -17.84 -3.24
C TYR A 65 5.58 -18.07 -2.68
N ARG A 66 4.91 -19.18 -3.00
CA ARG A 66 3.51 -19.43 -2.61
C ARG A 66 3.29 -19.39 -1.10
N GLU A 67 4.23 -19.87 -0.31
CA GLU A 67 4.16 -19.82 1.15
C GLU A 67 4.35 -18.41 1.74
N ARG A 68 4.71 -17.43 0.92
CA ARG A 68 4.98 -16.05 1.32
C ARG A 68 4.00 -15.04 0.71
N VAL A 69 3.02 -15.51 -0.07
CA VAL A 69 2.00 -14.67 -0.70
C VAL A 69 0.62 -15.16 -0.27
N TYR A 70 -0.11 -14.31 0.41
CA TYR A 70 -1.43 -14.59 0.97
C TYR A 70 -2.49 -13.84 0.16
N PHE A 71 -3.42 -14.56 -0.43
CA PHE A 71 -4.53 -14.01 -1.20
C PHE A 71 -5.77 -13.93 -0.32
N LEU A 72 -6.13 -12.72 0.09
CA LEU A 72 -7.24 -12.49 1.02
C LEU A 72 -8.57 -12.28 0.28
N GLY A 73 -8.52 -12.14 -1.04
CA GLY A 73 -9.71 -11.93 -1.85
C GLY A 73 -10.34 -10.56 -1.69
N TYR A 74 -11.55 -10.42 -2.22
CA TYR A 74 -12.36 -9.21 -2.06
C TYR A 74 -12.96 -9.14 -0.65
N THR A 75 -12.99 -7.95 -0.07
CA THR A 75 -13.62 -7.69 1.23
C THR A 75 -14.41 -6.39 1.18
N GLU A 76 -15.57 -6.37 1.85
CA GLU A 76 -16.34 -5.15 2.09
C GLU A 76 -15.77 -4.32 3.25
N GLU A 77 -15.00 -4.96 4.13
CA GLU A 77 -14.34 -4.33 5.28
C GLU A 77 -12.86 -4.02 5.00
N LEU A 78 -12.57 -3.43 3.82
CA LEU A 78 -11.20 -3.20 3.36
C LEU A 78 -10.32 -2.52 4.41
N GLN A 79 -10.81 -1.44 5.02
CA GLN A 79 -10.03 -0.71 6.03
C GLN A 79 -9.66 -1.59 7.22
N LYS A 80 -10.58 -2.42 7.67
CA LYS A 80 -10.35 -3.34 8.78
C LYS A 80 -9.35 -4.44 8.40
N THR A 81 -9.53 -5.06 7.22
CA THR A 81 -8.60 -6.07 6.71
C THR A 81 -7.19 -5.51 6.55
N MET A 82 -7.05 -4.26 6.10
CA MET A 82 -5.73 -3.62 5.93
C MET A 82 -4.96 -3.44 7.24
N THR A 83 -5.62 -3.46 8.40
CA THR A 83 -4.93 -3.27 9.71
C THR A 83 -3.90 -4.35 10.06
N ILE A 84 -3.86 -5.46 9.32
CA ILE A 84 -2.82 -6.49 9.46
C ILE A 84 -1.49 -6.07 8.81
N GLY A 85 -1.51 -5.03 7.95
CA GLY A 85 -0.36 -4.62 7.17
C GLY A 85 0.62 -3.75 7.94
N ASP A 86 1.89 -3.90 7.61
CA ASP A 86 2.96 -3.06 8.10
C ASP A 86 3.38 -2.03 7.05
N LEU A 87 3.19 -2.31 5.76
CA LEU A 87 3.54 -1.46 4.63
C LEU A 87 2.53 -1.61 3.49
N PHE A 88 2.16 -0.52 2.84
CA PHE A 88 1.34 -0.53 1.62
C PHE A 88 2.24 -0.32 0.40
N LEU A 89 2.28 -1.29 -0.51
CA LEU A 89 3.02 -1.24 -1.76
C LEU A 89 2.07 -0.89 -2.91
N ASN A 90 2.31 0.25 -3.56
CA ASN A 90 1.58 0.62 -4.76
C ASN A 90 2.38 0.21 -6.00
N PRO A 91 1.88 -0.70 -6.86
CA PRO A 91 2.57 -1.05 -8.10
C PRO A 91 2.64 0.15 -9.06
N PRO A 92 3.51 0.12 -10.08
CA PRO A 92 3.54 1.12 -11.14
C PRO A 92 2.20 1.15 -11.90
N ARG A 93 1.31 2.06 -11.52
CA ARG A 93 -0.03 2.19 -12.08
C ARG A 93 -0.56 3.61 -11.95
N GLN A 94 -1.57 3.95 -12.73
CA GLN A 94 -2.44 5.09 -12.48
C GLN A 94 -3.61 4.61 -11.61
N GLY A 95 -3.95 5.34 -10.55
CA GLY A 95 -4.97 4.97 -9.58
C GLY A 95 -4.41 4.30 -8.32
N GLY A 96 -5.29 3.73 -7.49
CA GLY A 96 -4.93 3.15 -6.19
C GLY A 96 -4.92 4.15 -5.03
N GLY A 97 -5.26 5.41 -5.28
CA GLY A 97 -5.22 6.49 -4.29
C GLY A 97 -6.07 6.23 -3.04
N THR A 98 -7.28 5.68 -3.21
CA THR A 98 -8.17 5.38 -2.07
C THR A 98 -7.55 4.36 -1.11
N GLY A 99 -6.97 3.27 -1.65
CA GLY A 99 -6.29 2.27 -0.81
C GLY A 99 -5.10 2.86 -0.07
N ALA A 100 -4.30 3.69 -0.73
CA ALA A 100 -3.17 4.38 -0.13
C ALA A 100 -3.61 5.38 0.95
N MET A 101 -4.72 6.12 0.73
CA MET A 101 -5.29 6.99 1.76
C MET A 101 -5.75 6.18 2.99
N TYR A 102 -6.40 5.04 2.80
CA TYR A 102 -6.79 4.18 3.91
C TYR A 102 -5.58 3.66 4.69
N ALA A 103 -4.48 3.33 3.99
CA ALA A 103 -3.22 2.97 4.64
C ALA A 103 -2.70 4.10 5.54
N ILE A 104 -2.61 5.33 5.00
CA ILE A 104 -2.18 6.52 5.75
C ILE A 104 -3.05 6.75 6.99
N LEU A 105 -4.38 6.67 6.86
CA LEU A 105 -5.32 6.85 7.99
C LEU A 105 -5.15 5.79 9.09
N GLN A 106 -4.52 4.66 8.79
CA GLN A 106 -4.23 3.59 9.73
C GLN A 106 -2.77 3.52 10.16
N GLU A 107 -2.01 4.58 9.88
CA GLU A 107 -0.57 4.66 10.18
C GLU A 107 0.25 3.58 9.49
N ILE A 108 -0.21 3.08 8.33
CA ILE A 108 0.51 2.15 7.47
C ILE A 108 1.25 2.97 6.42
N PRO A 109 2.60 3.04 6.45
CA PRO A 109 3.36 3.76 5.46
C PRO A 109 3.11 3.23 4.04
N VAL A 110 3.28 4.10 3.06
CA VAL A 110 3.09 3.78 1.64
C VAL A 110 4.44 3.81 0.93
N VAL A 111 4.64 2.91 -0.02
CA VAL A 111 5.71 2.98 -1.00
C VAL A 111 5.10 3.05 -2.39
N THR A 112 5.41 4.11 -3.13
CA THR A 112 4.91 4.36 -4.48
C THR A 112 5.94 5.12 -5.32
N LEU A 113 5.83 5.02 -6.63
CA LEU A 113 6.63 5.87 -7.52
C LEU A 113 6.12 7.32 -7.48
N ASP A 114 7.00 8.27 -7.79
CA ASP A 114 6.72 9.71 -7.77
C ASP A 114 5.96 10.24 -9.01
N ASN A 115 5.73 9.37 -10.00
CA ASN A 115 5.06 9.69 -11.25
C ASN A 115 3.63 9.13 -11.35
N CYS A 116 2.94 8.91 -10.22
CA CYS A 116 1.60 8.33 -10.17
C CYS A 116 0.62 9.19 -9.33
N ASP A 117 -0.68 8.96 -9.51
CA ASP A 117 -1.75 9.68 -8.81
C ASP A 117 -1.67 9.53 -7.29
N VAL A 118 -1.15 8.42 -6.80
CA VAL A 118 -1.03 8.14 -5.35
C VAL A 118 -0.14 9.18 -4.68
N GLN A 119 0.92 9.66 -5.35
CA GLN A 119 1.80 10.70 -4.81
C GLN A 119 1.03 11.96 -4.37
N VAL A 120 0.04 12.38 -5.17
CA VAL A 120 -0.76 13.58 -4.86
C VAL A 120 -1.51 13.41 -3.53
N ASN A 121 -2.00 12.20 -3.27
CA ASN A 121 -2.77 11.90 -2.07
C ASN A 121 -1.91 11.69 -0.82
N VAL A 122 -0.78 10.97 -0.96
CA VAL A 122 0.04 10.60 0.20
C VAL A 122 1.20 11.56 0.47
N GLY A 123 1.65 12.29 -0.55
CA GLY A 123 2.76 13.24 -0.47
C GLY A 123 4.13 12.60 -0.76
N LYS A 124 5.11 13.47 -1.07
CA LYS A 124 6.47 13.07 -1.50
C LYS A 124 7.24 12.24 -0.48
N VAL A 125 6.89 12.33 0.80
CA VAL A 125 7.57 11.58 1.87
C VAL A 125 7.44 10.06 1.73
N PHE A 126 6.48 9.57 0.93
CA PHE A 126 6.19 8.17 0.68
C PHE A 126 6.53 7.72 -0.74
N THR A 127 7.21 8.56 -1.52
CA THR A 127 7.53 8.25 -2.92
C THR A 127 9.00 7.91 -3.12
N CYS A 128 9.27 7.20 -4.19
CA CYS A 128 10.60 6.93 -4.72
C CYS A 128 10.62 7.20 -6.23
N ASP A 129 11.80 7.39 -6.79
CA ASP A 129 12.02 7.80 -8.18
C ASP A 129 12.18 6.63 -9.16
N SER A 130 12.43 5.44 -8.64
CA SER A 130 12.72 4.25 -9.45
C SER A 130 12.28 2.96 -8.77
N ILE A 131 12.19 1.87 -9.54
CA ILE A 131 11.93 0.52 -9.02
C ILE A 131 13.06 0.06 -8.09
N GLU A 132 14.30 0.38 -8.40
CA GLU A 132 15.45 0.06 -7.54
C GLU A 132 15.33 0.79 -6.19
N SER A 133 15.04 2.08 -6.20
CA SER A 133 14.79 2.86 -4.98
C SER A 133 13.59 2.32 -4.20
N MET A 134 12.56 1.78 -4.88
CA MET A 134 11.40 1.14 -4.25
C MET A 134 11.81 -0.13 -3.48
N VAL A 135 12.64 -0.99 -4.06
CA VAL A 135 13.17 -2.20 -3.40
C VAL A 135 13.98 -1.81 -2.16
N ASN A 136 14.92 -0.88 -2.31
CA ASN A 136 15.75 -0.38 -1.21
C ASN A 136 14.91 0.23 -0.08
N LEU A 137 13.85 0.95 -0.43
CA LEU A 137 12.96 1.56 0.53
C LEU A 137 12.14 0.51 1.31
N VAL A 138 11.64 -0.53 0.62
CA VAL A 138 10.98 -1.67 1.28
C VAL A 138 11.93 -2.37 2.25
N HIS A 139 13.17 -2.61 1.85
CA HIS A 139 14.20 -3.18 2.73
C HIS A 139 14.43 -2.31 3.97
N GLN A 140 14.54 -1.00 3.80
CA GLN A 140 14.71 -0.07 4.93
C GLN A 140 13.51 -0.11 5.89
N TYR A 141 12.28 -0.24 5.41
CA TYR A 141 11.09 -0.41 6.26
C TYR A 141 11.13 -1.72 7.06
N CYS A 142 11.66 -2.78 6.47
CA CYS A 142 11.75 -4.09 7.14
C CYS A 142 12.82 -4.12 8.24
N GLU A 143 13.95 -3.45 8.03
CA GLU A 143 15.13 -3.60 8.87
C GLU A 143 15.36 -2.45 9.87
N ASP A 144 14.87 -1.22 9.56
CA ASP A 144 15.09 -0.04 10.38
C ASP A 144 13.80 0.39 11.11
N GLN A 145 13.67 -0.06 12.35
CA GLN A 145 12.52 0.31 13.21
C GLN A 145 12.43 1.82 13.43
N GLY A 146 13.57 2.51 13.54
CA GLY A 146 13.58 3.97 13.71
C GLY A 146 13.08 4.69 12.48
N PHE A 147 13.39 4.19 11.28
CA PHE A 147 12.84 4.68 10.04
C PHE A 147 11.33 4.42 9.96
N MET A 148 10.90 3.21 10.29
CA MET A 148 9.47 2.84 10.34
C MET A 148 8.68 3.80 11.22
N GLU A 149 9.14 4.07 12.46
CA GLU A 149 8.43 4.98 13.38
C GLU A 149 8.38 6.41 12.87
N LYS A 150 9.44 6.93 12.24
CA LYS A 150 9.42 8.24 11.59
C LYS A 150 8.39 8.31 10.46
N LYS A 151 8.20 7.22 9.71
CA LYS A 151 7.22 7.15 8.63
C LYS A 151 5.79 7.01 9.15
N LYS A 152 5.57 6.30 10.25
CA LYS A 152 4.27 6.28 10.94
C LYS A 152 3.90 7.67 11.47
N GLU A 153 4.86 8.42 12.01
CA GLU A 153 4.64 9.81 12.40
C GLU A 153 4.27 10.69 11.19
N ALA A 154 4.89 10.46 10.02
CA ALA A 154 4.49 11.13 8.80
C ALA A 154 3.07 10.73 8.35
N CYS A 155 2.66 9.47 8.56
CA CYS A 155 1.27 9.04 8.32
C CYS A 155 0.29 9.80 9.23
N ARG A 156 0.57 9.91 10.54
CA ARG A 156 -0.28 10.65 11.48
C ARG A 156 -0.49 12.09 11.04
N ARG A 157 0.58 12.80 10.71
CA ARG A 157 0.49 14.18 10.20
C ARG A 157 -0.32 14.27 8.91
N LYS A 158 -0.09 13.35 7.98
CA LYS A 158 -0.85 13.32 6.73
C LYS A 158 -2.32 12.98 6.94
N ALA A 159 -2.63 12.09 7.87
CA ALA A 159 -4.00 11.77 8.26
C ALA A 159 -4.72 12.99 8.83
N GLU A 160 -4.07 13.80 9.68
CA GLU A 160 -4.60 15.06 10.18
C GLU A 160 -4.93 16.04 9.03
N GLU A 161 -4.04 16.17 8.04
CA GLU A 161 -4.30 16.99 6.84
C GLU A 161 -5.52 16.49 6.06
N ILE A 162 -5.63 15.17 5.84
CA ILE A 162 -6.75 14.55 5.12
C ILE A 162 -8.08 14.80 5.86
N LEU A 163 -8.08 14.61 7.18
CA LEU A 163 -9.28 14.76 8.01
C LEU A 163 -9.66 16.23 8.25
N ALA A 164 -8.72 17.16 8.18
CA ALA A 164 -8.96 18.59 8.32
C ALA A 164 -9.59 19.24 7.08
N VAL A 165 -9.72 18.49 5.96
CA VAL A 165 -10.38 19.01 4.75
C VAL A 165 -11.84 19.25 5.04
N ASP A 166 -12.24 20.53 5.14
CA ASP A 166 -13.63 20.93 5.31
C ASP A 166 -14.42 20.66 4.01
N GLU A 167 -15.33 19.68 4.08
CA GLU A 167 -16.18 19.32 2.93
C GLU A 167 -16.98 20.53 2.40
N LYS A 168 -17.40 21.46 3.27
CA LYS A 168 -18.12 22.69 2.88
C LYS A 168 -17.23 23.63 2.08
N GLU A 169 -15.96 23.78 2.48
CA GLU A 169 -15.00 24.62 1.76
C GLU A 169 -14.66 24.01 0.39
N ASN A 170 -14.51 22.71 0.30
CA ASN A 170 -14.28 22.04 -0.97
C ASN A 170 -15.49 22.18 -1.91
N TYR A 171 -16.72 22.02 -1.38
CA TYR A 171 -17.92 22.24 -2.16
C TYR A 171 -18.04 23.69 -2.64
N ARG A 172 -17.72 24.66 -1.80
CA ARG A 172 -17.68 26.07 -2.18
C ARG A 172 -16.70 26.34 -3.32
N ARG A 173 -15.48 25.83 -3.21
CA ARG A 173 -14.45 25.97 -4.26
C ARG A 173 -14.86 25.32 -5.58
N LEU A 174 -15.54 24.17 -5.51
CA LEU A 174 -16.07 23.50 -6.69
C LEU A 174 -17.17 24.36 -7.37
N CYS A 175 -18.07 24.96 -6.59
CA CYS A 175 -19.11 25.86 -7.10
C CYS A 175 -18.50 27.12 -7.75
N GLU A 176 -17.53 27.76 -7.09
CA GLU A 176 -16.79 28.91 -7.62
C GLU A 176 -16.08 28.59 -8.95
N PHE A 177 -15.48 27.36 -9.04
CA PHE A 177 -14.84 26.90 -10.28
C PHE A 177 -15.87 26.74 -11.42
N VAL A 178 -17.03 26.15 -11.14
CA VAL A 178 -18.07 25.92 -12.15
C VAL A 178 -18.71 27.26 -12.62
N GLU A 179 -18.84 28.25 -11.73
CA GLU A 179 -19.37 29.58 -12.08
C GLU A 179 -18.41 30.45 -12.91
N THR A 180 -17.12 30.08 -12.95
CA THR A 180 -16.09 30.85 -13.67
C THR A 180 -15.89 30.37 -15.12
N TYR A 181 -16.56 29.28 -15.53
CA TYR A 181 -16.57 28.71 -16.89
C TYR A 181 -17.97 28.69 -17.49
#